data_b1a1e9bf064f6509b6ac2b5680f8a599
#
_entry.id   b1a1e9bf064f6509b6ac2b5680f8a599
#
_cell.length_a   1.000
_cell.length_b   1.000
_cell.length_c   1.000
_cell.angle_alpha   90.00
_cell.angle_beta   90.00
_cell.angle_gamma   90.00
#
_symmetry.space_group_name_H-M   'P 1'
#
loop_
_entity.id
_entity.type
_entity.pdbx_description
1 polymer ?
#
loop_
_entity_poly.entity_id
_entity_poly.type
_entity_poly.pdbx_seq_one_letter_code
_entity_poly.pdbx_strand_id
1 'polypeptide(L)'
;KPVSTSLPQGASPAYAPGEDAGNPLYKGIANTMGDGGFLEQFRQDIKNGKLPQVSWIVAPATYSEHPGPSSPVQGGWYIQETLDALTAVPEVWSKTVLLINFDENDGYFDHYPSPAAPSINPDGTPAGKTTLPLDALKPEYFNHPKPPGTTGQPAPDGRVYGPGPRVPLYVIS
;
A
#
# COMPACT_ATOMS: atom_id res chain seq x y z
N LYS A 1 -2.55 -5.16 24.60
CA LYS A 1 -2.62 -6.62 24.44
C LYS A 1 -1.28 -7.12 23.92
N PRO A 2 -0.80 -8.29 24.37
CA PRO A 2 0.40 -8.84 23.80
C PRO A 2 0.18 -9.09 22.31
N VAL A 3 1.11 -8.60 21.52
CA VAL A 3 1.16 -8.89 20.10
C VAL A 3 1.55 -10.33 19.93
N SER A 4 0.88 -11.02 19.04
CA SER A 4 1.29 -12.35 18.64
C SER A 4 2.78 -12.34 18.28
N THR A 5 3.56 -13.20 18.89
CA THR A 5 4.98 -13.40 18.56
C THR A 5 5.18 -13.97 17.16
N SER A 6 4.10 -14.30 16.47
CA SER A 6 4.07 -14.78 15.08
C SER A 6 3.80 -13.68 14.06
N LEU A 7 4.25 -12.45 14.28
CA LEU A 7 4.21 -11.43 13.24
C LEU A 7 5.01 -11.91 12.03
N PRO A 8 4.50 -11.68 10.81
CA PRO A 8 5.27 -11.95 9.59
C PRO A 8 6.63 -11.25 9.65
N GLN A 9 7.64 -11.88 9.09
CA GLN A 9 8.97 -11.28 9.01
C GLN A 9 8.86 -9.92 8.31
N GLY A 10 9.35 -8.86 8.97
CA GLY A 10 9.26 -7.48 8.47
C GLY A 10 8.05 -6.68 8.96
N ALA A 11 7.11 -7.30 9.67
CA ALA A 11 6.04 -6.55 10.30
C ALA A 11 6.57 -5.70 11.47
N SER A 12 6.07 -4.47 11.57
CA SER A 12 6.39 -3.63 12.72
C SER A 12 5.85 -4.24 14.01
N PRO A 13 6.58 -4.14 15.13
CA PRO A 13 6.06 -4.56 16.43
C PRO A 13 4.81 -3.76 16.78
N ALA A 14 3.95 -4.32 17.62
CA ALA A 14 2.83 -3.57 18.14
C ALA A 14 3.31 -2.38 18.97
N TYR A 15 2.51 -1.35 18.93
CA TYR A 15 2.71 -0.17 19.75
C TYR A 15 2.76 -0.52 21.23
N ALA A 16 3.82 -0.10 21.90
CA ALA A 16 3.89 -0.07 23.34
C ALA A 16 3.47 1.31 23.85
N PRO A 17 2.55 1.42 24.82
CA PRO A 17 2.16 2.71 25.38
C PRO A 17 3.37 3.51 25.84
N GLY A 18 3.54 4.71 25.30
CA GLY A 18 4.66 5.60 25.62
C GLY A 18 5.82 5.62 24.64
N GLU A 19 5.91 4.69 23.71
CA GLU A 19 7.00 4.66 22.70
C GLU A 19 7.02 5.90 21.80
N ASP A 20 5.87 6.50 21.59
CA ASP A 20 5.74 7.65 20.68
C ASP A 20 4.76 8.71 21.22
N ALA A 21 4.80 8.93 22.51
CA ALA A 21 3.88 9.82 23.21
C ALA A 21 3.89 11.28 22.71
N GLY A 22 4.96 11.67 22.01
CA GLY A 22 5.10 13.00 21.42
C GLY A 22 4.58 13.14 19.99
N ASN A 23 4.23 12.03 19.33
CA ASN A 23 3.77 12.07 17.93
C ASN A 23 2.24 12.03 17.84
N PRO A 24 1.57 13.15 17.49
CA PRO A 24 0.11 13.19 17.44
C PRO A 24 -0.50 12.31 16.33
N LEU A 25 0.31 11.91 15.35
CA LEU A 25 -0.13 11.07 14.22
C LEU A 25 -0.03 9.58 14.53
N TYR A 26 0.79 9.21 15.51
CA TYR A 26 0.99 7.80 15.85
C TYR A 26 0.01 7.36 16.93
N LYS A 27 -0.89 6.46 16.59
CA LYS A 27 -1.93 5.94 17.50
C LYS A 27 -1.69 4.50 17.94
N GLY A 28 -0.66 3.90 17.42
CA GLY A 28 -0.28 2.53 17.70
C GLY A 28 -0.52 1.57 16.55
N ILE A 29 0.05 0.40 16.69
CA ILE A 29 -0.07 -0.72 15.74
C ILE A 29 -0.69 -1.89 16.49
N ALA A 30 -1.74 -2.47 15.93
CA ALA A 30 -2.40 -3.63 16.49
C ALA A 30 -2.37 -4.79 15.48
N ASN A 31 -2.19 -6.00 15.98
CA ASN A 31 -2.30 -7.20 15.16
C ASN A 31 -3.77 -7.45 14.79
N THR A 32 -4.08 -7.51 13.50
CA THR A 32 -5.44 -7.78 13.02
C THR A 32 -5.91 -9.20 13.30
N MET A 33 -4.99 -10.10 13.67
CA MET A 33 -5.25 -11.49 14.05
C MET A 33 -4.96 -11.73 15.54
N GLY A 34 -5.14 -10.72 16.37
CA GLY A 34 -4.84 -10.80 17.80
C GLY A 34 -5.76 -11.72 18.61
N ASP A 35 -5.47 -11.84 19.91
CA ASP A 35 -6.10 -12.81 20.82
C ASP A 35 -7.63 -12.66 20.97
N GLY A 36 -8.19 -11.51 20.64
CA GLY A 36 -9.64 -11.28 20.64
C GLY A 36 -10.36 -11.71 19.37
N GLY A 37 -9.62 -12.23 18.39
CA GLY A 37 -10.14 -12.62 17.10
C GLY A 37 -9.82 -11.64 15.97
N PHE A 38 -10.36 -11.93 14.80
CA PHE A 38 -10.09 -11.19 13.57
C PHE A 38 -10.58 -9.75 13.66
N LEU A 39 -9.68 -8.79 13.43
CA LEU A 39 -9.95 -7.35 13.51
C LEU A 39 -10.55 -6.88 14.85
N GLU A 40 -10.32 -7.60 15.95
CA GLU A 40 -11.00 -7.32 17.23
C GLU A 40 -10.75 -5.90 17.74
N GLN A 41 -9.50 -5.42 17.72
CA GLN A 41 -9.19 -4.07 18.17
C GLN A 41 -9.90 -3.02 17.30
N PHE A 42 -9.90 -3.21 15.98
CA PHE A 42 -10.59 -2.33 15.03
C PHE A 42 -12.10 -2.29 15.29
N ARG A 43 -12.72 -3.47 15.49
CA ARG A 43 -14.15 -3.59 15.84
C ARG A 43 -14.48 -2.90 17.17
N GLN A 44 -13.63 -3.04 18.16
CA GLN A 44 -13.81 -2.39 19.46
C GLN A 44 -13.66 -0.87 19.37
N ASP A 45 -12.71 -0.38 18.60
CA ASP A 45 -12.52 1.06 18.40
C ASP A 45 -13.71 1.69 17.68
N ILE A 46 -14.26 1.01 16.68
CA ILE A 46 -15.50 1.43 15.99
C ILE A 46 -16.66 1.45 16.97
N LYS A 47 -16.90 0.35 17.69
CA LYS A 47 -18.03 0.20 18.63
C LYS A 47 -17.99 1.23 19.75
N ASN A 48 -16.81 1.60 20.19
CA ASN A 48 -16.61 2.54 21.30
C ASN A 48 -16.44 4.00 20.84
N GLY A 49 -16.57 4.30 19.55
CA GLY A 49 -16.37 5.64 19.00
C GLY A 49 -14.93 6.14 19.14
N LYS A 50 -13.96 5.24 19.16
CA LYS A 50 -12.53 5.53 19.33
C LYS A 50 -11.71 5.28 18.07
N LEU A 51 -12.36 5.03 16.93
CA LEU A 51 -11.64 4.84 15.68
C LEU A 51 -10.83 6.11 15.38
N PRO A 52 -9.52 5.99 15.12
CA PRO A 52 -8.70 7.12 14.70
C PRO A 52 -9.24 7.76 13.43
N GLN A 53 -8.99 9.06 13.24
CA GLN A 53 -9.39 9.78 12.02
C GLN A 53 -8.74 9.19 10.76
N VAL A 54 -7.55 8.63 10.88
CA VAL A 54 -6.86 7.88 9.83
C VAL A 54 -6.43 6.54 10.40
N SER A 55 -6.85 5.46 9.74
CA SER A 55 -6.50 4.09 10.10
C SER A 55 -5.92 3.39 8.88
N TRP A 56 -4.77 2.76 9.07
CA TRP A 56 -4.15 1.92 8.05
C TRP A 56 -4.35 0.46 8.42
N ILE A 57 -4.98 -0.29 7.54
CA ILE A 57 -5.17 -1.73 7.71
C ILE A 57 -4.31 -2.43 6.67
N VAL A 58 -3.37 -3.24 7.14
CA VAL A 58 -2.50 -4.04 6.27
C VAL A 58 -2.85 -5.50 6.49
N ALA A 59 -3.22 -6.19 5.42
CA ALA A 59 -3.57 -7.59 5.49
C ALA A 59 -2.35 -8.45 5.87
N PRO A 60 -2.50 -9.45 6.76
CA PRO A 60 -1.45 -10.43 6.96
C PRO A 60 -1.28 -11.29 5.70
N ALA A 61 -0.10 -11.93 5.57
CA ALA A 61 0.28 -12.64 4.35
C ALA A 61 -0.79 -13.59 3.79
N THR A 62 -1.53 -14.29 4.66
CA THR A 62 -2.60 -15.22 4.25
C THR A 62 -3.77 -14.51 3.54
N TYR A 63 -3.97 -13.22 3.76
CA TYR A 63 -5.10 -12.44 3.22
C TYR A 63 -4.65 -11.27 2.35
N SER A 64 -3.36 -11.22 1.99
CA SER A 64 -2.76 -10.09 1.25
C SER A 64 -2.99 -10.15 -0.27
N GLU A 65 -3.54 -11.24 -0.77
CA GLU A 65 -3.64 -11.58 -2.21
C GLU A 65 -2.30 -11.86 -2.90
N HIS A 66 -1.18 -11.75 -2.17
CA HIS A 66 0.13 -12.09 -2.74
C HIS A 66 0.16 -13.56 -3.21
N PRO A 67 0.67 -13.86 -4.42
CA PRO A 67 0.78 -15.23 -4.93
C PRO A 67 1.60 -16.12 -4.00
N GLY A 68 1.08 -17.30 -3.74
CA GLY A 68 1.72 -18.30 -2.89
C GLY A 68 1.14 -18.39 -1.49
N PRO A 69 1.20 -17.38 -0.60
CA PRO A 69 0.57 -17.47 0.72
C PRO A 69 -0.92 -17.13 0.71
N SER A 70 -1.43 -16.47 -0.33
CA SER A 70 -2.79 -15.94 -0.39
C SER A 70 -3.44 -16.14 -1.76
N SER A 71 -4.67 -15.67 -1.88
CA SER A 71 -5.43 -15.66 -3.13
C SER A 71 -6.44 -14.51 -3.13
N PRO A 72 -6.97 -14.08 -4.30
CA PRO A 72 -7.99 -13.04 -4.37
C PRO A 72 -9.25 -13.35 -3.53
N VAL A 73 -9.61 -14.63 -3.35
CA VAL A 73 -10.74 -15.02 -2.51
C VAL A 73 -10.46 -14.73 -1.04
N GLN A 74 -9.25 -14.98 -0.58
CA GLN A 74 -8.85 -14.70 0.81
C GLN A 74 -8.79 -13.19 1.08
N GLY A 75 -8.25 -12.40 0.14
CA GLY A 75 -8.25 -10.95 0.25
C GLY A 75 -9.66 -10.36 0.19
N GLY A 76 -10.50 -10.85 -0.71
CA GLY A 76 -11.91 -10.44 -0.78
C GLY A 76 -12.65 -10.70 0.53
N TRP A 77 -12.41 -11.83 1.18
CA TRP A 77 -12.96 -12.11 2.50
C TRP A 77 -12.44 -11.12 3.56
N TYR A 78 -11.17 -10.79 3.55
CA TYR A 78 -10.58 -9.81 4.47
C TYR A 78 -11.21 -8.42 4.31
N ILE A 79 -11.43 -8.00 3.07
CA ILE A 79 -12.11 -6.74 2.75
C ILE A 79 -13.54 -6.75 3.26
N GLN A 80 -14.26 -7.87 3.07
CA GLN A 80 -15.64 -8.01 3.57
C GLN A 80 -15.69 -7.88 5.09
N GLU A 81 -14.82 -8.56 5.82
CA GLU A 81 -14.75 -8.46 7.29
C GLU A 81 -14.47 -7.02 7.76
N THR A 82 -13.66 -6.29 7.01
CA THR A 82 -13.38 -4.87 7.29
C THR A 82 -14.62 -4.00 7.05
N LEU A 83 -15.34 -4.23 5.95
CA LEU A 83 -16.59 -3.54 5.64
C LEU A 83 -17.68 -3.87 6.66
N ASP A 84 -17.82 -5.13 7.04
CA ASP A 84 -18.79 -5.58 8.06
C ASP A 84 -18.53 -4.90 9.39
N ALA A 85 -17.25 -4.75 9.76
CA ALA A 85 -16.89 -4.03 10.98
C ALA A 85 -17.29 -2.54 10.92
N LEU A 86 -17.07 -1.86 9.81
CA LEU A 86 -17.42 -0.45 9.64
C LEU A 86 -18.93 -0.22 9.56
N THR A 87 -19.63 -1.04 8.78
CA THR A 87 -21.06 -0.89 8.53
C THR A 87 -21.93 -1.32 9.72
N ALA A 88 -21.36 -2.09 10.66
CA ALA A 88 -22.03 -2.46 11.91
C ALA A 88 -22.41 -1.26 12.79
N VAL A 89 -21.78 -0.10 12.60
CA VAL A 89 -22.04 1.13 13.35
C VAL A 89 -22.33 2.26 12.35
N PRO A 90 -23.62 2.50 12.00
CA PRO A 90 -24.00 3.47 10.98
C PRO A 90 -23.48 4.88 11.20
N GLU A 91 -23.36 5.32 12.46
CA GLU A 91 -22.86 6.64 12.82
C GLU A 91 -21.36 6.80 12.52
N VAL A 92 -20.59 5.72 12.56
CA VAL A 92 -19.19 5.70 12.13
C VAL A 92 -19.10 5.60 10.63
N TRP A 93 -19.85 4.66 10.04
CA TRP A 93 -19.87 4.45 8.60
C TRP A 93 -20.23 5.71 7.81
N SER A 94 -21.26 6.45 8.23
CA SER A 94 -21.70 7.68 7.55
C SER A 94 -20.64 8.81 7.52
N LYS A 95 -19.52 8.65 8.21
CA LYS A 95 -18.40 9.61 8.27
C LYS A 95 -17.09 9.01 7.84
N THR A 96 -17.12 7.81 7.27
CA THR A 96 -15.94 7.05 6.88
C THR A 96 -15.82 6.96 5.38
N VAL A 97 -14.62 7.13 4.88
CA VAL A 97 -14.23 6.78 3.52
C VAL A 97 -13.22 5.63 3.62
N LEU A 98 -13.55 4.51 3.01
CA LEU A 98 -12.65 3.36 2.90
C LEU A 98 -11.94 3.41 1.56
N LEU A 99 -10.63 3.44 1.60
CA LEU A 99 -9.76 3.32 0.43
C LEU A 99 -9.15 1.92 0.42
N ILE A 100 -9.38 1.16 -0.64
CA ILE A 100 -8.74 -0.14 -0.83
C ILE A 100 -7.73 0.03 -1.95
N ASN A 101 -6.46 -0.05 -1.60
CA ASN A 101 -5.35 0.15 -2.51
C ASN A 101 -4.48 -1.11 -2.58
N PHE A 102 -4.02 -1.42 -3.77
CA PHE A 102 -3.06 -2.49 -4.02
C PHE A 102 -1.68 -1.88 -4.22
N ASP A 103 -0.65 -2.55 -3.74
CA ASP A 103 0.74 -2.08 -3.82
C ASP A 103 1.36 -2.37 -5.19
N GLU A 104 0.90 -3.46 -5.83
CA GLU A 104 1.41 -3.88 -7.13
C GLU A 104 0.36 -4.69 -7.91
N ASN A 105 0.69 -5.13 -9.13
CA ASN A 105 -0.22 -5.77 -10.07
C ASN A 105 -0.24 -7.31 -10.00
N ASP A 106 0.48 -7.92 -9.06
CA ASP A 106 0.52 -9.38 -8.86
C ASP A 106 0.97 -10.17 -10.11
N GLY A 107 1.73 -9.53 -11.01
CA GLY A 107 2.13 -10.11 -12.28
C GLY A 107 1.06 -10.10 -13.36
N TYR A 108 -0.12 -9.55 -13.12
CA TYR A 108 -1.15 -9.38 -14.14
C TYR A 108 -0.81 -8.20 -15.06
N PHE A 109 -0.99 -8.39 -16.36
CA PHE A 109 -0.74 -7.36 -17.36
C PHE A 109 -1.97 -6.46 -17.53
N ASP A 110 -1.71 -5.16 -17.59
CA ASP A 110 -2.71 -4.19 -18.01
C ASP A 110 -2.89 -4.25 -19.54
N HIS A 111 -4.10 -4.06 -20.00
CA HIS A 111 -4.41 -3.99 -21.43
C HIS A 111 -4.02 -2.64 -22.06
N TYR A 112 -3.76 -1.64 -21.22
CA TYR A 112 -3.39 -0.30 -21.64
C TYR A 112 -2.06 0.10 -21.00
N PRO A 113 -1.01 0.35 -21.79
CA PRO A 113 0.27 0.76 -21.22
C PRO A 113 0.13 2.12 -20.52
N SER A 114 0.74 2.24 -19.35
CA SER A 114 0.78 3.50 -18.63
C SER A 114 1.53 4.57 -19.45
N PRO A 115 1.11 5.84 -19.40
CA PRO A 115 1.86 6.92 -19.99
C PRO A 115 3.29 6.97 -19.44
N ALA A 116 4.27 7.11 -20.32
CA ALA A 116 5.68 7.23 -19.94
C ALA A 116 6.37 8.19 -20.91
N ALA A 117 7.50 8.76 -20.49
CA ALA A 117 8.34 9.52 -21.37
C ALA A 117 8.85 8.60 -22.52
N PRO A 118 9.09 9.11 -23.73
CA PRO A 118 9.62 8.30 -24.81
C PRO A 118 11.04 7.83 -24.50
N SER A 119 11.36 6.59 -24.86
CA SER A 119 12.75 6.12 -24.83
C SER A 119 13.65 6.99 -25.70
N ILE A 120 14.94 6.94 -25.47
CA ILE A 120 15.94 7.68 -26.27
C ILE A 120 16.63 6.70 -27.23
N ASN A 121 16.66 7.07 -28.49
CA ASN A 121 17.42 6.39 -29.52
C ASN A 121 18.94 6.52 -29.31
N PRO A 122 19.77 5.64 -29.90
CA PRO A 122 21.23 5.74 -29.79
C PRO A 122 21.82 7.08 -30.29
N ASP A 123 21.11 7.80 -31.17
CA ASP A 123 21.49 9.13 -31.67
C ASP A 123 21.06 10.27 -30.75
N GLY A 124 20.45 9.98 -29.59
CA GLY A 124 19.96 10.97 -28.63
C GLY A 124 18.58 11.56 -28.93
N THR A 125 17.92 11.10 -29.99
CA THR A 125 16.55 11.55 -30.33
C THR A 125 15.49 10.73 -29.57
N PRO A 126 14.30 11.32 -29.28
CA PRO A 126 13.21 10.55 -28.68
C PRO A 126 12.68 9.47 -29.66
N ALA A 127 12.46 8.27 -29.13
CA ALA A 127 11.87 7.16 -29.88
C ALA A 127 10.34 7.26 -30.04
N GLY A 128 9.72 8.31 -29.50
CA GLY A 128 8.29 8.56 -29.57
C GLY A 128 7.98 10.05 -29.57
N LYS A 129 6.67 10.37 -29.60
CA LYS A 129 6.20 11.75 -29.55
C LYS A 129 6.04 12.23 -28.12
N THR A 130 6.39 13.47 -27.88
CA THR A 130 6.15 14.17 -26.60
C THR A 130 5.75 15.61 -26.89
N THR A 131 4.90 16.17 -26.05
CA THR A 131 4.56 17.59 -26.06
C THR A 131 5.45 18.42 -25.14
N LEU A 132 6.30 17.74 -24.34
CA LEU A 132 7.22 18.40 -23.42
C LEU A 132 8.62 18.50 -24.05
N PRO A 133 9.37 19.56 -23.74
CA PRO A 133 10.76 19.65 -24.14
C PRO A 133 11.58 18.58 -23.43
N LEU A 134 12.63 18.08 -24.07
CA LEU A 134 13.46 16.98 -23.54
C LEU A 134 14.06 17.29 -22.17
N ASP A 135 14.41 18.55 -21.92
CA ASP A 135 14.93 18.96 -20.61
C ASP A 135 13.93 18.76 -19.48
N ALA A 136 12.64 18.97 -19.75
CA ALA A 136 11.58 18.72 -18.76
C ALA A 136 11.35 17.23 -18.49
N LEU A 137 11.81 16.37 -19.39
CA LEU A 137 11.68 14.91 -19.25
C LEU A 137 12.86 14.27 -18.51
N LYS A 138 13.94 14.99 -18.26
CA LYS A 138 15.13 14.44 -17.58
C LYS A 138 14.85 13.69 -16.27
N PRO A 139 13.92 14.16 -15.40
CA PRO A 139 13.58 13.43 -14.17
C PRO A 139 12.90 12.07 -14.40
N GLU A 140 12.33 11.85 -15.58
CA GLU A 140 11.63 10.60 -15.93
C GLU A 140 12.61 9.47 -16.32
N TYR A 141 13.88 9.81 -16.55
CA TYR A 141 14.89 8.83 -16.91
C TYR A 141 15.68 8.38 -15.69
N PHE A 142 16.01 7.10 -15.62
CA PHE A 142 16.76 6.52 -14.51
C PHE A 142 18.25 6.93 -14.56
N ASN A 143 18.50 8.15 -14.17
CA ASN A 143 19.83 8.75 -14.10
C ASN A 143 20.30 9.02 -12.66
N HIS A 144 19.48 8.71 -11.67
CA HIS A 144 19.78 8.98 -10.26
C HIS A 144 20.91 8.06 -9.78
N PRO A 145 21.91 8.62 -9.08
CA PRO A 145 22.94 7.79 -8.49
C PRO A 145 22.32 6.85 -7.45
N LYS A 146 22.88 5.64 -7.40
CA LYS A 146 22.48 4.65 -6.40
C LYS A 146 22.71 5.22 -5.00
N PRO A 147 21.71 5.24 -4.11
CA PRO A 147 21.90 5.68 -2.74
C PRO A 147 23.00 4.85 -2.04
N PRO A 148 23.87 5.46 -1.23
CA PRO A 148 24.88 4.73 -0.48
C PRO A 148 24.26 3.63 0.39
N GLY A 149 24.86 2.45 0.41
CA GLY A 149 24.42 1.33 1.24
C GLY A 149 23.24 0.50 0.67
N THR A 150 22.66 0.87 -0.49
CA THR A 150 21.64 0.04 -1.13
C THR A 150 22.26 -1.11 -1.90
N THR A 151 21.85 -2.34 -1.58
CA THR A 151 22.17 -3.56 -2.33
C THR A 151 20.98 -3.95 -3.21
N GLY A 152 21.23 -4.58 -4.36
CA GLY A 152 20.18 -5.11 -5.22
C GLY A 152 19.52 -4.10 -6.18
N GLN A 153 19.76 -2.81 -6.04
CA GLN A 153 19.26 -1.82 -6.98
C GLN A 153 20.10 -1.79 -8.28
N PRO A 154 19.47 -1.71 -9.46
CA PRO A 154 20.20 -1.57 -10.71
C PRO A 154 21.01 -0.26 -10.74
N ALA A 155 22.08 -0.23 -11.52
CA ALA A 155 22.79 1.00 -11.82
C ALA A 155 21.93 1.89 -12.73
N PRO A 156 22.08 3.23 -12.66
CA PRO A 156 21.44 4.14 -13.61
C PRO A 156 21.77 3.73 -15.05
N ASP A 157 20.77 3.57 -15.89
CA ASP A 157 20.90 3.14 -17.28
C ASP A 157 20.29 4.13 -18.29
N GLY A 158 19.78 5.27 -17.80
CA GLY A 158 19.16 6.29 -18.64
C GLY A 158 17.82 5.89 -19.27
N ARG A 159 17.26 4.74 -18.89
CA ARG A 159 15.98 4.26 -19.41
C ARG A 159 14.81 4.88 -18.68
N VAL A 160 13.66 4.89 -19.34
CA VAL A 160 12.38 5.22 -18.75
C VAL A 160 11.77 3.95 -18.17
N TYR A 161 11.44 3.98 -16.89
CA TYR A 161 10.69 2.91 -16.25
C TYR A 161 9.19 3.21 -16.19
N GLY A 162 8.84 4.51 -16.14
CA GLY A 162 7.44 4.95 -16.05
C GLY A 162 6.76 4.53 -14.75
N PRO A 163 5.45 4.77 -14.62
CA PRO A 163 4.67 4.42 -13.43
C PRO A 163 4.36 2.91 -13.32
N GLY A 164 4.72 2.11 -14.31
CA GLY A 164 4.40 0.68 -14.32
C GLY A 164 2.95 0.35 -14.67
N PRO A 165 2.52 -0.91 -14.52
CA PRO A 165 1.14 -1.32 -14.69
C PRO A 165 0.20 -0.62 -13.72
N ARG A 166 -1.04 -0.37 -14.15
CA ARG A 166 -2.06 0.17 -13.26
C ARG A 166 -2.47 -0.88 -12.24
N VAL A 167 -2.77 -0.43 -11.03
CA VAL A 167 -3.37 -1.26 -9.99
C VAL A 167 -4.74 -0.68 -9.60
N PRO A 168 -5.68 -1.50 -9.12
CA PRO A 168 -6.98 -1.01 -8.69
C PRO A 168 -6.88 -0.11 -7.46
N LEU A 169 -7.74 0.88 -7.40
CA LEU A 169 -8.04 1.66 -6.20
C LEU A 169 -9.55 1.77 -6.07
N TYR A 170 -10.11 1.31 -4.96
CA TYR A 170 -11.52 1.45 -4.67
C TYR A 170 -11.72 2.54 -3.63
N VAL A 171 -12.71 3.39 -3.85
CA VAL A 171 -13.15 4.42 -2.91
C VAL A 171 -14.60 4.13 -2.55
N ILE A 172 -14.86 3.86 -1.28
CA ILE A 172 -16.16 3.43 -0.77
C ILE A 172 -16.55 4.36 0.37
N SER A 173 -17.76 4.94 0.29
CA SER A 173 -18.32 5.85 1.32
C SER A 173 -19.83 5.72 1.43
#